data_3546e994fa4bb4acea5950a7aa060dc2
#
_entry.id   3546e994fa4bb4acea5950a7aa060dc2
#
_cell.length_a   1.000
_cell.length_b   1.000
_cell.length_c   1.000
_cell.angle_alpha   90.00
_cell.angle_beta   90.00
_cell.angle_gamma   90.00
#
_symmetry.space_group_name_H-M   'P 1'
#
loop_
_entity.id
_entity.type
_entity.pdbx_description
1 polymer ?
#
loop_
_entity_poly.entity_id
_entity_poly.type
_entity_poly.pdbx_seq_one_letter_code
_entity_poly.pdbx_strand_id
1 'polypeptide(L)'
;MTIELRQARAEDVPELGRICYEAFKDISERHGFPTDFQTVEFAQQVVGMLVQQEDVYSIGAFDGGQPKGSNFLEMWDEVAGIGPISVDVSSQGQGIGKTLMEEALRHGRERGFDRIRLCQDSFNMRSLALYASLGFDTKEPIAYLALSSEASADPAFRPATAADLPAMDELCQEVYRISRRNECERLIQLGFPAFVLDRGHVAGYLIGTAIGHGAAEDDAVMLALLAGVGATVPDAHSFVPLRSGALYREALVAGHRNQKVMNLMAFGPYEEPQGTFCPSVLF
;
A
#
# COMPACT_ATOMS: atom_id res chain seq x y z
N MET A 1 -22.96 -23.08 -2.66
CA MET A 1 -22.41 -22.03 -1.80
C MET A 1 -23.20 -20.77 -2.04
N THR A 2 -23.76 -20.16 -0.99
CA THR A 2 -24.50 -18.89 -1.08
C THR A 2 -23.69 -17.84 -0.33
N ILE A 3 -22.98 -17.00 -1.07
CA ILE A 3 -22.12 -15.98 -0.47
C ILE A 3 -22.98 -14.77 -0.07
N GLU A 4 -22.93 -14.43 1.20
CA GLU A 4 -23.47 -13.21 1.78
C GLU A 4 -22.32 -12.20 1.96
N LEU A 5 -22.51 -10.96 1.49
CA LEU A 5 -21.62 -9.84 1.77
C LEU A 5 -22.19 -8.99 2.90
N ARG A 6 -21.36 -8.67 3.86
CA ARG A 6 -21.67 -7.68 4.89
C ARG A 6 -20.40 -7.00 5.38
N GLN A 7 -20.59 -5.89 6.07
CA GLN A 7 -19.47 -5.23 6.75
C GLN A 7 -18.85 -6.17 7.78
N ALA A 8 -17.53 -6.27 7.77
CA ALA A 8 -16.76 -7.03 8.74
C ALA A 8 -16.85 -6.37 10.13
N ARG A 9 -16.84 -7.19 11.19
CA ARG A 9 -16.94 -6.77 12.58
C ARG A 9 -15.74 -7.25 13.36
N ALA A 10 -15.55 -6.73 14.57
CA ALA A 10 -14.46 -7.13 15.44
C ALA A 10 -14.41 -8.66 15.71
N GLU A 11 -15.58 -9.29 15.81
CA GLU A 11 -15.73 -10.75 16.00
C GLU A 11 -15.25 -11.58 14.81
N ASP A 12 -15.21 -11.00 13.61
CA ASP A 12 -14.77 -11.67 12.38
C ASP A 12 -13.23 -11.63 12.22
N VAL A 13 -12.56 -10.68 12.89
CA VAL A 13 -11.13 -10.38 12.71
C VAL A 13 -10.22 -11.62 12.86
N PRO A 14 -10.39 -12.49 13.87
CA PRO A 14 -9.51 -13.64 14.03
C PRO A 14 -9.49 -14.55 12.80
N GLU A 15 -10.66 -14.82 12.22
CA GLU A 15 -10.76 -15.71 11.06
C GLU A 15 -10.43 -15.02 9.75
N LEU A 16 -10.86 -13.76 9.55
CA LEU A 16 -10.48 -12.98 8.37
C LEU A 16 -8.97 -12.72 8.30
N GLY A 17 -8.32 -12.47 9.44
CA GLY A 17 -6.87 -12.33 9.52
C GLY A 17 -6.14 -13.64 9.22
N ARG A 18 -6.65 -14.80 9.71
CA ARG A 18 -6.11 -16.12 9.34
C ARG A 18 -6.22 -16.36 7.83
N ILE A 19 -7.38 -16.09 7.24
CA ILE A 19 -7.60 -16.20 5.79
C ILE A 19 -6.64 -15.29 5.01
N CYS A 20 -6.46 -14.05 5.48
CA CYS A 20 -5.53 -13.10 4.88
C CYS A 20 -4.10 -13.66 4.87
N TYR A 21 -3.60 -14.09 6.03
CA TYR A 21 -2.29 -14.72 6.14
C TYR A 21 -2.11 -15.91 5.19
N GLU A 22 -3.04 -16.86 5.23
CA GLU A 22 -2.94 -18.09 4.44
C GLU A 22 -3.01 -17.83 2.93
N ALA A 23 -3.86 -16.89 2.50
CA ALA A 23 -3.99 -16.54 1.10
C ALA A 23 -2.72 -15.88 0.54
N PHE A 24 -2.13 -14.94 1.28
CA PHE A 24 -0.88 -14.28 0.88
C PHE A 24 0.32 -15.23 0.97
N LYS A 25 0.38 -16.07 1.99
CA LYS A 25 1.41 -17.10 2.11
C LYS A 25 1.36 -18.10 0.96
N ASP A 26 0.19 -18.66 0.67
CA ASP A 26 0.01 -19.66 -0.39
C ASP A 26 0.46 -19.12 -1.76
N ILE A 27 0.05 -17.91 -2.14
CA ILE A 27 0.43 -17.34 -3.44
C ILE A 27 1.92 -16.98 -3.51
N SER A 28 2.50 -16.48 -2.43
CA SER A 28 3.93 -16.15 -2.36
C SER A 28 4.80 -17.40 -2.44
N GLU A 29 4.51 -18.42 -1.64
CA GLU A 29 5.25 -19.69 -1.63
C GLU A 29 5.20 -20.42 -2.98
N ARG A 30 4.04 -20.45 -3.64
CA ARG A 30 3.90 -21.06 -4.99
C ARG A 30 4.80 -20.41 -6.04
N HIS A 31 5.14 -19.15 -5.88
CA HIS A 31 5.95 -18.40 -6.83
C HIS A 31 7.39 -18.15 -6.34
N GLY A 32 7.75 -18.69 -5.16
CA GLY A 32 9.10 -18.56 -4.60
C GLY A 32 9.43 -17.18 -4.05
N PHE A 33 8.41 -16.42 -3.63
CA PHE A 33 8.57 -15.10 -3.01
C PHE A 33 8.34 -15.16 -1.49
N PRO A 34 8.92 -14.23 -0.71
CA PRO A 34 8.59 -14.09 0.69
C PRO A 34 7.13 -13.63 0.86
N THR A 35 6.48 -14.08 1.93
CA THR A 35 5.12 -13.64 2.26
C THR A 35 5.11 -12.22 2.82
N ASP A 36 4.05 -11.45 2.51
CA ASP A 36 3.87 -10.08 3.02
C ASP A 36 3.50 -10.07 4.52
N PHE A 37 2.87 -11.12 5.00
CA PHE A 37 2.51 -11.29 6.41
C PHE A 37 3.40 -12.35 7.05
N GLN A 38 4.20 -11.97 8.06
CA GLN A 38 5.16 -12.88 8.70
C GLN A 38 4.46 -13.92 9.58
N THR A 39 3.36 -13.53 10.24
CA THR A 39 2.60 -14.41 11.16
C THR A 39 1.09 -14.17 11.02
N VAL A 40 0.31 -15.13 11.51
CA VAL A 40 -1.17 -15.01 11.60
C VAL A 40 -1.55 -13.82 12.48
N GLU A 41 -0.86 -13.65 13.61
CA GLU A 41 -1.12 -12.57 14.55
C GLU A 41 -0.90 -11.20 13.93
N PHE A 42 0.14 -11.06 13.11
CA PHE A 42 0.38 -9.81 12.39
C PHE A 42 -0.73 -9.52 11.36
N ALA A 43 -1.18 -10.52 10.60
CA ALA A 43 -2.30 -10.36 9.68
C ALA A 43 -3.60 -10.01 10.42
N GLN A 44 -3.85 -10.63 11.60
CA GLN A 44 -5.00 -10.31 12.45
C GLN A 44 -4.92 -8.87 12.99
N GLN A 45 -3.74 -8.39 13.35
CA GLN A 45 -3.54 -6.99 13.78
C GLN A 45 -3.86 -6.02 12.64
N VAL A 46 -3.36 -6.28 11.43
CA VAL A 46 -3.64 -5.42 10.25
C VAL A 46 -5.13 -5.42 9.92
N VAL A 47 -5.77 -6.58 9.82
CA VAL A 47 -7.21 -6.70 9.56
C VAL A 47 -8.02 -6.04 10.68
N GLY A 48 -7.62 -6.22 11.94
CA GLY A 48 -8.27 -5.60 13.09
C GLY A 48 -8.18 -4.08 13.08
N MET A 49 -7.01 -3.54 12.71
CA MET A 49 -6.81 -2.11 12.55
C MET A 49 -7.75 -1.54 11.46
N LEU A 50 -7.83 -2.19 10.31
CA LEU A 50 -8.68 -1.74 9.20
C LEU A 50 -10.19 -1.83 9.54
N VAL A 51 -10.62 -2.89 10.23
CA VAL A 51 -12.03 -3.04 10.67
C VAL A 51 -12.46 -1.96 11.66
N GLN A 52 -11.53 -1.42 12.44
CA GLN A 52 -11.80 -0.39 13.45
C GLN A 52 -11.82 1.04 12.90
N GLN A 53 -11.33 1.26 11.66
CA GLN A 53 -11.29 2.60 11.07
C GLN A 53 -12.65 2.95 10.45
N GLU A 54 -13.21 4.11 10.81
CA GLU A 54 -14.50 4.59 10.28
C GLU A 54 -14.46 4.93 8.79
N ASP A 55 -13.28 5.40 8.31
CA ASP A 55 -13.03 5.79 6.93
C ASP A 55 -12.54 4.62 6.04
N VAL A 56 -12.62 3.39 6.57
CA VAL A 56 -12.32 2.17 5.83
C VAL A 56 -13.59 1.32 5.71
N TYR A 57 -14.03 1.09 4.49
CA TYR A 57 -15.13 0.16 4.24
C TYR A 57 -14.60 -1.27 4.23
N SER A 58 -14.79 -1.97 5.33
CA SER A 58 -14.35 -3.34 5.54
C SER A 58 -15.44 -4.31 5.14
N ILE A 59 -15.24 -5.09 4.07
CA ILE A 59 -16.21 -6.03 3.51
C ILE A 59 -15.78 -7.45 3.82
N GLY A 60 -16.68 -8.26 4.39
CA GLY A 60 -16.51 -9.71 4.54
C GLY A 60 -17.45 -10.49 3.62
N ALA A 61 -16.96 -11.61 3.08
CA ALA A 61 -17.77 -12.61 2.38
C ALA A 61 -17.95 -13.83 3.26
N PHE A 62 -19.19 -14.30 3.38
CA PHE A 62 -19.57 -15.38 4.30
C PHE A 62 -20.40 -16.45 3.60
N ASP A 63 -20.22 -17.72 4.00
CA ASP A 63 -21.07 -18.85 3.59
C ASP A 63 -21.62 -19.53 4.84
N GLY A 64 -22.94 -19.48 5.04
CA GLY A 64 -23.57 -19.98 6.26
C GLY A 64 -23.01 -19.35 7.55
N GLY A 65 -22.63 -18.05 7.49
CA GLY A 65 -22.05 -17.31 8.60
C GLY A 65 -20.53 -17.52 8.80
N GLN A 66 -19.91 -18.43 8.04
CA GLN A 66 -18.47 -18.68 8.11
C GLN A 66 -17.71 -17.73 7.16
N PRO A 67 -16.68 -16.98 7.61
CA PRO A 67 -15.87 -16.13 6.76
C PRO A 67 -15.21 -16.90 5.61
N LYS A 68 -15.20 -16.33 4.42
CA LYS A 68 -14.60 -16.87 3.21
C LYS A 68 -13.62 -15.90 2.54
N GLY A 69 -13.58 -14.67 2.99
CA GLY A 69 -12.67 -13.66 2.50
C GLY A 69 -13.06 -12.27 2.93
N SER A 70 -12.18 -11.32 2.67
CA SER A 70 -12.38 -9.90 2.96
C SER A 70 -11.73 -9.00 1.93
N ASN A 71 -12.18 -7.76 1.89
CA ASN A 71 -11.57 -6.67 1.15
C ASN A 71 -11.78 -5.36 1.93
N PHE A 72 -10.89 -4.39 1.72
CA PHE A 72 -10.91 -3.11 2.39
C PHE A 72 -10.80 -1.99 1.36
N LEU A 73 -11.59 -0.95 1.53
CA LEU A 73 -11.55 0.26 0.73
C LEU A 73 -11.28 1.44 1.66
N GLU A 74 -10.08 1.99 1.57
CA GLU A 74 -9.65 3.16 2.34
C GLU A 74 -10.03 4.43 1.58
N MET A 75 -10.65 5.38 2.29
CA MET A 75 -11.26 6.59 1.72
C MET A 75 -10.79 7.82 2.48
N TRP A 76 -9.47 7.96 2.67
CA TRP A 76 -8.89 9.03 3.50
C TRP A 76 -8.75 10.37 2.76
N ASP A 77 -8.45 10.34 1.47
CA ASP A 77 -8.25 11.51 0.62
C ASP A 77 -9.08 11.40 -0.67
N GLU A 78 -8.75 12.16 -1.71
CA GLU A 78 -9.50 12.20 -2.98
C GLU A 78 -9.46 10.88 -3.78
N VAL A 79 -8.46 10.06 -3.53
CA VAL A 79 -8.26 8.76 -4.18
C VAL A 79 -8.41 7.68 -3.15
N ALA A 80 -9.26 6.70 -3.44
CA ALA A 80 -9.44 5.56 -2.56
C ALA A 80 -8.43 4.44 -2.86
N GLY A 81 -7.96 3.75 -1.82
CA GLY A 81 -7.08 2.59 -1.92
C GLY A 81 -7.83 1.28 -1.67
N ILE A 82 -7.56 0.24 -2.43
CA ILE A 82 -8.10 -1.11 -2.18
C ILE A 82 -7.00 -2.05 -1.70
N GLY A 83 -7.23 -2.69 -0.56
CA GLY A 83 -6.40 -3.75 -0.03
C GLY A 83 -6.35 -3.84 1.50
N PRO A 84 -5.91 -4.97 2.02
CA PRO A 84 -5.67 -6.24 1.31
C PRO A 84 -6.96 -6.96 0.94
N ILE A 85 -6.99 -7.60 -0.24
CA ILE A 85 -8.06 -8.53 -0.60
C ILE A 85 -7.58 -9.97 -0.40
N SER A 86 -8.36 -10.77 0.28
CA SER A 86 -8.05 -12.17 0.53
C SER A 86 -9.28 -13.07 0.40
N VAL A 87 -9.06 -14.30 -0.08
CA VAL A 87 -10.10 -15.35 -0.16
C VAL A 87 -9.49 -16.63 0.35
N ASP A 88 -10.23 -17.33 1.21
CA ASP A 88 -9.89 -18.65 1.72
C ASP A 88 -9.40 -19.56 0.60
N VAL A 89 -8.21 -20.17 0.76
CA VAL A 89 -7.51 -20.92 -0.28
C VAL A 89 -8.40 -22.03 -0.87
N SER A 90 -9.19 -22.71 -0.04
CA SER A 90 -10.11 -23.77 -0.47
C SER A 90 -11.33 -23.24 -1.23
N SER A 91 -11.64 -21.96 -1.10
CA SER A 91 -12.79 -21.28 -1.70
C SER A 91 -12.43 -20.41 -2.91
N GLN A 92 -11.15 -20.36 -3.28
CA GLN A 92 -10.68 -19.63 -4.46
C GLN A 92 -11.24 -20.25 -5.77
N GLY A 93 -11.40 -19.42 -6.81
CA GLY A 93 -11.95 -19.87 -8.09
C GLY A 93 -13.47 -19.93 -8.19
N GLN A 94 -14.16 -19.59 -7.12
CA GLN A 94 -15.62 -19.62 -7.04
C GLN A 94 -16.28 -18.23 -7.18
N GLY A 95 -15.52 -17.21 -7.60
CA GLY A 95 -16.03 -15.88 -7.86
C GLY A 95 -16.01 -14.94 -6.64
N ILE A 96 -15.65 -15.40 -5.44
CA ILE A 96 -15.72 -14.61 -4.19
C ILE A 96 -14.87 -13.33 -4.30
N GLY A 97 -13.64 -13.43 -4.80
CA GLY A 97 -12.78 -12.26 -4.98
C GLY A 97 -13.37 -11.21 -5.93
N LYS A 98 -14.03 -11.67 -7.01
CA LYS A 98 -14.74 -10.77 -7.93
C LYS A 98 -15.88 -10.04 -7.23
N THR A 99 -16.69 -10.77 -6.48
CA THR A 99 -17.84 -10.20 -5.74
C THR A 99 -17.38 -9.19 -4.67
N LEU A 100 -16.27 -9.48 -3.95
CA LEU A 100 -15.67 -8.54 -2.99
C LEU A 100 -15.16 -7.26 -3.66
N MET A 101 -14.55 -7.37 -4.84
CA MET A 101 -14.08 -6.21 -5.59
C MET A 101 -15.23 -5.38 -6.16
N GLU A 102 -16.25 -6.03 -6.74
CA GLU A 102 -17.45 -5.35 -7.26
C GLU A 102 -18.17 -4.57 -6.17
N GLU A 103 -18.25 -5.13 -4.96
CA GLU A 103 -18.83 -4.45 -3.81
C GLU A 103 -18.02 -3.24 -3.35
N ALA A 104 -16.68 -3.38 -3.28
CA ALA A 104 -15.80 -2.24 -2.96
C ALA A 104 -15.96 -1.10 -3.98
N LEU A 105 -15.97 -1.43 -5.27
CA LEU A 105 -16.17 -0.45 -6.34
C LEU A 105 -17.56 0.20 -6.30
N ARG A 106 -18.61 -0.57 -5.99
CA ARG A 106 -19.97 -0.06 -5.82
C ARG A 106 -20.01 0.95 -4.67
N HIS A 107 -19.49 0.56 -3.51
CA HIS A 107 -19.47 1.42 -2.32
C HIS A 107 -18.66 2.70 -2.55
N GLY A 108 -17.46 2.59 -3.15
CA GLY A 108 -16.65 3.75 -3.49
C GLY A 108 -17.41 4.75 -4.37
N ARG A 109 -18.07 4.28 -5.43
CA ARG A 109 -18.89 5.14 -6.32
C ARG A 109 -20.04 5.81 -5.57
N GLU A 110 -20.73 5.09 -4.69
CA GLU A 110 -21.84 5.64 -3.88
C GLU A 110 -21.35 6.73 -2.91
N ARG A 111 -20.08 6.64 -2.50
CA ARG A 111 -19.41 7.65 -1.68
C ARG A 111 -18.75 8.78 -2.49
N GLY A 112 -18.87 8.74 -3.82
CA GLY A 112 -18.34 9.76 -4.73
C GLY A 112 -16.90 9.54 -5.18
N PHE A 113 -16.30 8.38 -4.91
CA PHE A 113 -14.96 8.04 -5.36
C PHE A 113 -15.00 7.42 -6.75
N ASP A 114 -14.48 8.13 -7.74
CA ASP A 114 -14.30 7.67 -9.12
C ASP A 114 -12.83 7.32 -9.43
N ARG A 115 -11.92 7.60 -8.49
CA ARG A 115 -10.48 7.34 -8.55
C ARG A 115 -10.12 6.29 -7.50
N ILE A 116 -9.86 5.07 -7.92
CA ILE A 116 -9.53 3.97 -7.00
C ILE A 116 -8.21 3.33 -7.46
N ARG A 117 -7.35 3.00 -6.51
CA ARG A 117 -6.00 2.46 -6.74
C ARG A 117 -5.81 1.18 -5.96
N LEU A 118 -4.88 0.37 -6.43
CA LEU A 118 -4.34 -0.78 -5.71
C LEU A 118 -2.93 -1.11 -6.21
N CYS A 119 -2.17 -1.81 -5.40
CA CYS A 119 -0.93 -2.46 -5.81
C CYS A 119 -1.13 -3.97 -5.89
N GLN A 120 -0.61 -4.59 -6.94
CA GLN A 120 -0.80 -5.99 -7.26
C GLN A 120 0.55 -6.66 -7.52
N ASP A 121 0.82 -7.79 -6.87
CA ASP A 121 2.03 -8.59 -7.12
C ASP A 121 2.09 -9.07 -8.57
N SER A 122 3.11 -8.65 -9.32
CA SER A 122 3.21 -8.92 -10.76
C SER A 122 3.25 -10.41 -11.11
N PHE A 123 3.66 -11.28 -10.18
CA PHE A 123 3.65 -12.73 -10.35
C PHE A 123 2.25 -13.35 -10.18
N ASN A 124 1.30 -12.65 -9.56
CA ASN A 124 -0.06 -13.14 -9.37
C ASN A 124 -0.94 -12.82 -10.59
N MET A 125 -0.78 -13.61 -11.66
CA MET A 125 -1.53 -13.42 -12.91
C MET A 125 -3.04 -13.50 -12.74
N ARG A 126 -3.51 -14.22 -11.71
CA ARG A 126 -4.94 -14.37 -11.45
C ARG A 126 -5.56 -13.08 -10.91
N SER A 127 -4.90 -12.42 -9.96
CA SER A 127 -5.37 -11.12 -9.46
C SER A 127 -5.25 -10.04 -10.55
N LEU A 128 -4.18 -10.04 -11.34
CA LEU A 128 -4.03 -9.13 -12.47
C LEU A 128 -5.19 -9.23 -13.45
N ALA A 129 -5.53 -10.46 -13.87
CA ALA A 129 -6.66 -10.72 -14.78
C ALA A 129 -8.01 -10.31 -14.15
N LEU A 130 -8.19 -10.55 -12.85
CA LEU A 130 -9.38 -10.15 -12.12
C LEU A 130 -9.54 -8.62 -12.15
N TYR A 131 -8.52 -7.87 -11.75
CA TYR A 131 -8.59 -6.42 -11.68
C TYR A 131 -8.77 -5.79 -13.07
N ALA A 132 -8.04 -6.28 -14.08
CA ALA A 132 -8.22 -5.84 -15.47
C ALA A 132 -9.66 -6.08 -15.96
N SER A 133 -10.27 -7.23 -15.61
CA SER A 133 -11.67 -7.54 -15.99
C SER A 133 -12.70 -6.61 -15.33
N LEU A 134 -12.32 -5.94 -14.25
CA LEU A 134 -13.16 -4.97 -13.51
C LEU A 134 -12.88 -3.52 -13.92
N GLY A 135 -11.99 -3.30 -14.88
CA GLY A 135 -11.69 -1.98 -15.44
C GLY A 135 -10.49 -1.28 -14.80
N PHE A 136 -9.66 -1.99 -14.06
CA PHE A 136 -8.36 -1.45 -13.63
C PHE A 136 -7.33 -1.55 -14.76
N ASP A 137 -6.62 -0.47 -15.00
CA ASP A 137 -5.46 -0.44 -15.89
C ASP A 137 -4.16 -0.51 -15.08
N THR A 138 -3.17 -1.23 -15.55
CA THR A 138 -1.79 -1.15 -15.04
C THR A 138 -1.20 0.19 -15.46
N LYS A 139 -0.73 0.98 -14.50
CA LYS A 139 -0.14 2.30 -14.73
C LYS A 139 1.38 2.31 -14.55
N GLU A 140 1.89 1.64 -13.53
CA GLU A 140 3.30 1.69 -13.18
C GLU A 140 3.78 0.33 -12.62
N PRO A 141 4.84 -0.29 -13.18
CA PRO A 141 5.58 -1.33 -12.47
C PRO A 141 6.45 -0.70 -11.40
N ILE A 142 6.35 -1.21 -10.18
CA ILE A 142 7.07 -0.70 -9.00
C ILE A 142 7.93 -1.79 -8.38
N ALA A 143 9.18 -1.46 -8.06
CA ALA A 143 10.08 -2.32 -7.33
C ALA A 143 9.77 -2.24 -5.83
N TYR A 144 9.61 -3.38 -5.17
CA TYR A 144 9.53 -3.48 -3.71
C TYR A 144 10.92 -3.74 -3.16
N LEU A 145 11.50 -2.73 -2.51
CA LEU A 145 12.87 -2.76 -2.02
C LEU A 145 12.92 -3.01 -0.52
N ALA A 146 13.75 -3.98 -0.10
CA ALA A 146 14.26 -4.02 1.26
C ALA A 146 15.36 -2.97 1.39
N LEU A 147 15.23 -2.06 2.36
CA LEU A 147 16.17 -0.98 2.55
C LEU A 147 17.40 -1.45 3.33
N SER A 148 18.60 -1.01 2.91
CA SER A 148 19.84 -1.37 3.57
C SER A 148 20.00 -0.63 4.90
N SER A 149 20.33 -1.35 5.96
CA SER A 149 20.68 -0.77 7.26
C SER A 149 22.12 -0.27 7.34
N GLU A 150 22.93 -0.53 6.31
CA GLU A 150 24.35 -0.13 6.28
C GLU A 150 24.56 1.29 5.72
N ALA A 151 23.50 1.90 5.18
CA ALA A 151 23.56 3.25 4.65
C ALA A 151 23.67 4.28 5.79
N SER A 152 24.39 5.37 5.53
CA SER A 152 24.47 6.49 6.46
C SER A 152 23.32 7.47 6.21
N ALA A 153 22.64 7.87 7.27
CA ALA A 153 21.63 8.93 7.18
C ALA A 153 22.31 10.29 6.90
N ASP A 154 21.69 11.06 5.99
CA ASP A 154 22.05 12.46 5.75
C ASP A 154 21.84 13.27 7.04
N PRO A 155 22.72 14.23 7.40
CA PRO A 155 22.53 15.10 8.58
C PRO A 155 21.21 15.89 8.58
N ALA A 156 20.64 16.15 7.42
CA ALA A 156 19.33 16.80 7.27
C ALA A 156 18.12 15.85 7.44
N PHE A 157 18.36 14.54 7.56
CA PHE A 157 17.32 13.54 7.79
C PHE A 157 16.85 13.57 9.24
N ARG A 158 15.56 13.74 9.46
CA ARG A 158 14.96 13.76 10.79
C ARG A 158 13.53 13.20 10.79
N PRO A 159 13.01 12.77 11.96
CA PRO A 159 11.60 12.46 12.08
C PRO A 159 10.72 13.66 11.67
N ALA A 160 9.63 13.34 10.97
CA ALA A 160 8.58 14.31 10.67
C ALA A 160 7.75 14.62 11.91
N THR A 161 7.23 15.84 11.98
CA THR A 161 6.33 16.31 13.01
C THR A 161 5.03 16.83 12.41
N ALA A 162 4.02 17.09 13.22
CA ALA A 162 2.77 17.70 12.74
C ALA A 162 3.00 19.08 12.08
N ALA A 163 4.08 19.79 12.42
CA ALA A 163 4.42 21.07 11.81
C ALA A 163 4.91 20.91 10.34
N ASP A 164 5.37 19.73 9.96
CA ASP A 164 5.85 19.44 8.60
C ASP A 164 4.71 19.09 7.63
N LEU A 165 3.53 18.69 8.13
CA LEU A 165 2.39 18.24 7.31
C LEU A 165 1.99 19.22 6.21
N PRO A 166 1.93 20.56 6.41
CA PRO A 166 1.62 21.47 5.31
C PRO A 166 2.64 21.40 4.17
N ALA A 167 3.94 21.40 4.47
CA ALA A 167 5.00 21.34 3.46
C ALA A 167 5.06 19.97 2.78
N MET A 168 4.82 18.88 3.52
CA MET A 168 4.68 17.55 2.95
C MET A 168 3.51 17.47 1.96
N ASP A 169 2.37 18.10 2.29
CA ASP A 169 1.21 18.12 1.41
C ASP A 169 1.43 19.00 0.17
N GLU A 170 2.07 20.15 0.30
CA GLU A 170 2.46 20.99 -0.84
C GLU A 170 3.33 20.20 -1.83
N LEU A 171 4.36 19.51 -1.34
CA LEU A 171 5.23 18.67 -2.16
C LEU A 171 4.46 17.46 -2.75
N CYS A 172 3.56 16.86 -1.98
CA CYS A 172 2.69 15.80 -2.47
C CYS A 172 1.82 16.27 -3.65
N GLN A 173 1.17 17.41 -3.52
CA GLN A 173 0.35 17.97 -4.58
C GLN A 173 1.19 18.32 -5.83
N GLU A 174 2.42 18.80 -5.65
CA GLU A 174 3.34 19.07 -6.75
C GLU A 174 3.68 17.81 -7.54
N VAL A 175 3.97 16.73 -6.82
CA VAL A 175 4.44 15.46 -7.40
C VAL A 175 3.28 14.57 -7.84
N TYR A 176 2.32 14.30 -6.96
CA TYR A 176 1.20 13.38 -7.21
C TYR A 176 -0.01 14.02 -7.87
N ARG A 177 -0.08 15.37 -7.95
CA ARG A 177 -1.23 16.15 -8.44
C ARG A 177 -2.50 16.01 -7.60
N ILE A 178 -2.38 15.47 -6.41
CA ILE A 178 -3.44 15.28 -5.42
C ILE A 178 -2.89 15.52 -4.02
N SER A 179 -3.76 15.88 -3.07
CA SER A 179 -3.42 15.86 -1.66
C SER A 179 -3.52 14.44 -1.10
N ARG A 180 -2.55 14.06 -0.25
CA ARG A 180 -2.58 12.85 0.58
C ARG A 180 -2.34 13.20 2.05
N ARG A 181 -2.79 14.38 2.43
CA ARG A 181 -2.55 14.93 3.76
C ARG A 181 -3.22 14.10 4.86
N ASN A 182 -4.46 13.67 4.64
CA ASN A 182 -5.19 12.90 5.65
C ASN A 182 -4.52 11.53 5.87
N GLU A 183 -4.03 10.90 4.80
CA GLU A 183 -3.24 9.67 4.90
C GLU A 183 -1.96 9.88 5.71
N CYS A 184 -1.17 10.92 5.40
CA CYS A 184 0.03 11.24 6.15
C CYS A 184 -0.28 11.46 7.64
N GLU A 185 -1.28 12.28 7.96
CA GLU A 185 -1.68 12.56 9.33
C GLU A 185 -2.14 11.28 10.05
N ARG A 186 -2.95 10.47 9.39
CA ARG A 186 -3.46 9.21 9.92
C ARG A 186 -2.33 8.22 10.21
N LEU A 187 -1.42 8.01 9.28
CA LEU A 187 -0.30 7.09 9.46
C LEU A 187 0.61 7.53 10.61
N ILE A 188 0.88 8.84 10.73
CA ILE A 188 1.66 9.39 11.85
C ILE A 188 0.93 9.17 13.18
N GLN A 189 -0.39 9.41 13.23
CA GLN A 189 -1.21 9.17 14.44
C GLN A 189 -1.25 7.70 14.84
N LEU A 190 -1.22 6.78 13.88
CA LEU A 190 -1.13 5.34 14.10
C LEU A 190 0.28 4.87 14.51
N GLY A 191 1.25 5.80 14.58
CA GLY A 191 2.61 5.50 15.01
C GLY A 191 3.54 4.98 13.92
N PHE A 192 3.15 5.08 12.65
CA PHE A 192 4.06 4.75 11.55
C PHE A 192 5.21 5.76 11.50
N PRO A 193 6.46 5.30 11.35
CA PRO A 193 7.62 6.19 11.28
C PRO A 193 7.53 7.05 10.02
N ALA A 194 7.62 8.36 10.18
CA ALA A 194 7.63 9.32 9.09
C ALA A 194 8.85 10.23 9.22
N PHE A 195 9.48 10.55 8.11
CA PHE A 195 10.73 11.30 8.05
C PHE A 195 10.68 12.37 6.97
N VAL A 196 11.43 13.43 7.20
CA VAL A 196 11.69 14.49 6.22
C VAL A 196 13.18 14.69 6.02
N LEU A 197 13.57 15.18 4.84
CA LEU A 197 14.88 15.75 4.58
C LEU A 197 14.74 17.28 4.65
N ASP A 198 15.31 17.89 5.70
CA ASP A 198 15.19 19.32 6.01
C ASP A 198 16.44 20.08 5.57
N ARG A 199 16.32 20.84 4.51
CA ARG A 199 17.38 21.71 3.97
C ARG A 199 17.08 23.20 4.18
N GLY A 200 16.46 23.54 5.32
CA GLY A 200 15.88 24.85 5.59
C GLY A 200 14.43 24.94 5.08
N HIS A 201 13.98 23.93 4.41
CA HIS A 201 12.61 23.61 4.00
C HIS A 201 12.49 22.08 3.85
N VAL A 202 11.29 21.53 3.77
CA VAL A 202 11.05 20.11 3.52
C VAL A 202 11.34 19.81 2.06
N ALA A 203 12.56 19.35 1.75
CA ALA A 203 12.98 18.99 0.39
C ALA A 203 12.40 17.63 -0.06
N GLY A 204 12.00 16.79 0.88
CA GLY A 204 11.34 15.52 0.65
C GLY A 204 10.86 14.90 1.94
N TYR A 205 9.95 13.93 1.81
CA TYR A 205 9.46 13.13 2.91
C TYR A 205 9.28 11.66 2.49
N LEU A 206 9.32 10.76 3.46
CA LEU A 206 9.01 9.34 3.27
C LEU A 206 8.40 8.80 4.55
N ILE A 207 7.25 8.16 4.43
CA ILE A 207 6.67 7.36 5.51
C ILE A 207 7.28 5.96 5.39
N GLY A 208 8.04 5.58 6.42
CA GLY A 208 9.03 4.51 6.35
C GLY A 208 8.47 3.11 6.50
N THR A 209 7.49 2.76 5.69
CA THR A 209 7.03 1.38 5.51
C THR A 209 6.38 1.25 4.13
N ALA A 210 6.13 0.04 3.67
CA ALA A 210 5.41 -0.21 2.41
C ALA A 210 3.97 0.34 2.40
N ILE A 211 3.40 0.65 3.57
CA ILE A 211 2.06 1.25 3.69
C ILE A 211 2.13 2.76 3.39
N GLY A 212 3.22 3.40 3.77
CA GLY A 212 3.40 4.83 3.54
C GLY A 212 4.00 5.16 2.17
N HIS A 213 3.85 6.41 1.81
CA HIS A 213 4.36 6.96 0.55
C HIS A 213 5.38 8.08 0.80
N GLY A 214 6.02 8.56 -0.27
CA GLY A 214 6.94 9.67 -0.20
C GLY A 214 6.98 10.50 -1.48
N ALA A 215 7.41 11.74 -1.35
CA ALA A 215 7.70 12.64 -2.45
C ALA A 215 8.97 13.42 -2.18
N ALA A 216 9.69 13.80 -3.22
CA ALA A 216 10.93 14.54 -3.09
C ALA A 216 11.13 15.48 -4.30
N GLU A 217 11.87 16.56 -4.08
CA GLU A 217 12.23 17.52 -5.14
C GLU A 217 13.05 16.86 -6.26
N ASP A 218 13.91 15.89 -5.89
CA ASP A 218 14.75 15.16 -6.84
C ASP A 218 15.13 13.74 -6.34
N ASP A 219 15.78 12.97 -7.23
CA ASP A 219 16.23 11.60 -6.94
C ASP A 219 17.28 11.54 -5.83
N ALA A 220 18.14 12.57 -5.69
CA ALA A 220 19.18 12.59 -4.65
C ALA A 220 18.55 12.75 -3.25
N VAL A 221 17.52 13.58 -3.13
CA VAL A 221 16.74 13.74 -1.90
C VAL A 221 16.02 12.44 -1.54
N MET A 222 15.38 11.79 -2.52
CA MET A 222 14.70 10.51 -2.27
C MET A 222 15.68 9.41 -1.87
N LEU A 223 16.84 9.34 -2.52
CA LEU A 223 17.87 8.36 -2.17
C LEU A 223 18.37 8.56 -0.72
N ALA A 224 18.57 9.82 -0.31
CA ALA A 224 18.93 10.15 1.07
C ALA A 224 17.85 9.75 2.08
N LEU A 225 16.56 9.91 1.73
CA LEU A 225 15.43 9.45 2.54
C LEU A 225 15.41 7.91 2.64
N LEU A 226 15.55 7.19 1.54
CA LEU A 226 15.62 5.72 1.54
C LEU A 226 16.77 5.21 2.41
N ALA A 227 17.95 5.84 2.30
CA ALA A 227 19.12 5.51 3.11
C ALA A 227 18.86 5.77 4.61
N GLY A 228 18.32 6.94 4.94
CA GLY A 228 17.99 7.32 6.32
C GLY A 228 16.95 6.40 6.95
N VAL A 229 15.90 6.04 6.21
CA VAL A 229 14.87 5.09 6.66
C VAL A 229 15.48 3.71 6.88
N GLY A 230 16.28 3.20 5.95
CA GLY A 230 16.94 1.90 6.09
C GLY A 230 17.87 1.83 7.30
N ALA A 231 18.59 2.92 7.60
CA ALA A 231 19.48 3.01 8.78
C ALA A 231 18.70 3.11 10.12
N THR A 232 17.45 3.56 10.10
CA THR A 232 16.70 3.92 11.32
C THR A 232 15.59 2.93 11.65
N VAL A 233 14.91 2.40 10.63
CA VAL A 233 13.74 1.52 10.79
C VAL A 233 14.16 0.08 10.50
N PRO A 234 14.08 -0.84 11.48
CA PRO A 234 14.37 -2.25 11.25
C PRO A 234 13.47 -2.85 10.15
N ASP A 235 14.06 -3.67 9.30
CA ASP A 235 13.36 -4.37 8.22
C ASP A 235 12.51 -3.45 7.32
N ALA A 236 12.97 -2.22 7.13
CA ALA A 236 12.26 -1.22 6.35
C ALA A 236 12.18 -1.63 4.87
N HIS A 237 11.02 -1.33 4.29
CA HIS A 237 10.77 -1.51 2.87
C HIS A 237 10.16 -0.23 2.28
N SER A 238 10.39 -0.03 0.98
CA SER A 238 9.76 1.05 0.22
C SER A 238 9.54 0.63 -1.23
N PHE A 239 8.72 1.39 -1.93
CA PHE A 239 8.49 1.20 -3.36
C PHE A 239 9.23 2.23 -4.17
N VAL A 240 9.81 1.81 -5.31
CA VAL A 240 10.42 2.71 -6.29
C VAL A 240 9.83 2.42 -7.65
N PRO A 241 9.25 3.43 -8.33
CA PRO A 241 8.74 3.27 -9.69
C PRO A 241 9.87 2.87 -10.65
N LEU A 242 9.67 1.83 -11.45
CA LEU A 242 10.71 1.33 -12.36
C LEU A 242 10.96 2.28 -13.55
N ARG A 243 10.04 3.20 -13.84
CA ARG A 243 10.29 4.29 -14.80
C ARG A 243 11.35 5.27 -14.30
N SER A 244 11.49 5.44 -12.98
CA SER A 244 12.56 6.22 -12.35
C SER A 244 13.86 5.42 -12.33
N GLY A 245 14.34 5.02 -13.54
CA GLY A 245 15.43 4.08 -13.70
C GLY A 245 16.76 4.57 -13.14
N ALA A 246 17.00 5.89 -13.03
CA ALA A 246 18.17 6.45 -12.37
C ALA A 246 18.11 6.19 -10.86
N LEU A 247 17.05 6.61 -10.20
CA LEU A 247 16.80 6.38 -8.78
C LEU A 247 16.88 4.89 -8.42
N TYR A 248 16.24 4.03 -9.22
CA TYR A 248 16.27 2.59 -8.99
C TYR A 248 17.70 2.01 -9.03
N ARG A 249 18.52 2.39 -10.04
CA ARG A 249 19.93 1.92 -10.14
C ARG A 249 20.77 2.42 -8.97
N GLU A 250 20.61 3.67 -8.59
CA GLU A 250 21.37 4.25 -7.47
C GLU A 250 20.95 3.61 -6.14
N ALA A 251 19.66 3.31 -5.95
CA ALA A 251 19.16 2.56 -4.80
C ALA A 251 19.81 1.16 -4.70
N LEU A 252 19.95 0.44 -5.82
CA LEU A 252 20.64 -0.85 -5.84
C LEU A 252 22.14 -0.71 -5.51
N VAL A 253 22.80 0.33 -6.03
CA VAL A 253 24.23 0.63 -5.73
C VAL A 253 24.40 0.98 -4.24
N ALA A 254 23.43 1.66 -3.63
CA ALA A 254 23.40 1.96 -2.20
C ALA A 254 23.13 0.72 -1.30
N GLY A 255 22.96 -0.46 -1.89
CA GLY A 255 22.78 -1.72 -1.17
C GLY A 255 21.33 -2.10 -0.87
N HIS A 256 20.35 -1.31 -1.31
CA HIS A 256 18.94 -1.72 -1.23
C HIS A 256 18.70 -2.92 -2.16
N ARG A 257 17.80 -3.83 -1.76
CA ARG A 257 17.60 -5.09 -2.49
C ARG A 257 16.16 -5.22 -3.00
N ASN A 258 16.02 -5.41 -4.31
CA ASN A 258 14.73 -5.71 -4.89
C ASN A 258 14.24 -7.10 -4.46
N GLN A 259 13.07 -7.16 -3.85
CA GLN A 259 12.46 -8.41 -3.41
C GLN A 259 11.42 -8.93 -4.41
N LYS A 260 10.60 -8.05 -4.95
CA LYS A 260 9.60 -8.36 -5.96
C LYS A 260 9.25 -7.12 -6.77
N VAL A 261 8.52 -7.33 -7.85
CA VAL A 261 7.90 -6.26 -8.64
C VAL A 261 6.40 -6.34 -8.45
N MET A 262 5.79 -5.18 -8.26
CA MET A 262 4.34 -5.03 -8.19
C MET A 262 3.86 -4.11 -9.32
N ASN A 263 2.57 -4.14 -9.59
CA ASN A 263 1.90 -3.24 -10.51
C ASN A 263 1.02 -2.28 -9.73
N LEU A 264 1.26 -0.98 -9.87
CA LEU A 264 0.27 0.03 -9.51
C LEU A 264 -0.84 -0.01 -10.55
N MET A 265 -2.07 -0.24 -10.11
CA MET A 265 -3.24 -0.29 -10.98
C MET A 265 -4.26 0.77 -10.59
N ALA A 266 -4.93 1.32 -11.59
CA ALA A 266 -5.89 2.41 -11.44
C ALA A 266 -7.23 2.07 -12.07
N PHE A 267 -8.30 2.33 -11.33
CA PHE A 267 -9.67 2.41 -11.81
C PHE A 267 -10.08 3.89 -11.89
N GLY A 268 -10.71 4.29 -13.00
CA GLY A 268 -11.12 5.67 -13.22
C GLY A 268 -9.97 6.62 -13.63
N PRO A 269 -10.17 7.94 -13.53
CA PRO A 269 -9.16 8.92 -13.90
C PRO A 269 -7.82 8.71 -13.21
N TYR A 270 -6.74 8.85 -13.95
CA TYR A 270 -5.37 8.73 -13.45
C TYR A 270 -4.52 9.87 -13.96
N GLU A 271 -4.01 10.66 -13.03
CA GLU A 271 -2.97 11.64 -13.30
C GLU A 271 -1.63 11.02 -12.96
N GLU A 272 -0.73 11.04 -13.92
CA GLU A 272 0.60 10.49 -13.75
C GLU A 272 1.42 11.39 -12.84
N PRO A 273 2.02 10.85 -11.75
CA PRO A 273 2.89 11.64 -10.89
C PRO A 273 4.05 12.28 -11.67
N GLN A 274 4.37 13.51 -11.36
CA GLN A 274 5.44 14.28 -11.98
C GLN A 274 6.55 14.53 -10.96
N GLY A 275 7.75 14.08 -11.23
CA GLY A 275 8.88 14.19 -10.30
C GLY A 275 9.20 12.89 -9.58
N THR A 276 9.87 13.01 -8.44
CA THR A 276 10.39 11.86 -7.68
C THR A 276 9.46 11.46 -6.57
N PHE A 277 9.05 10.19 -6.56
CA PHE A 277 8.12 9.68 -5.57
C PHE A 277 8.36 8.20 -5.25
N CYS A 278 7.88 7.78 -4.09
CA CYS A 278 7.75 6.40 -3.68
C CYS A 278 6.26 6.14 -3.38
N PRO A 279 5.55 5.33 -4.17
CA PRO A 279 4.15 5.02 -3.89
C PRO A 279 4.01 4.18 -2.62
N SER A 280 2.79 4.09 -2.09
CA SER A 280 2.44 3.14 -1.02
C SER A 280 1.87 1.84 -1.61
N VAL A 281 1.58 0.87 -0.73
CA VAL A 281 0.88 -0.37 -1.12
C VAL A 281 -0.54 -0.11 -1.66
N LEU A 282 -1.11 1.05 -1.36
CA LEU A 282 -2.42 1.47 -1.86
C LEU A 282 -2.32 2.21 -3.19
N PHE A 283 -1.36 3.06 -3.36
CA PHE A 283 -0.91 3.69 -4.61
C PHE A 283 0.28 4.64 -4.44
#